data_3d7244d3817713e325603cf42d68758a
#
_entry.id   3d7244d3817713e325603cf42d68758a
#
_cell.length_a   1.000
_cell.length_b   1.000
_cell.length_c   1.000
_cell.angle_alpha   90.00
_cell.angle_beta   90.00
_cell.angle_gamma   90.00
#
_symmetry.space_group_name_H-M   'P 1'
#
loop_
_entity.id
_entity.type
_entity.pdbx_description
1 polymer ?
#
loop_
_entity_poly.entity_id
_entity_poly.type
_entity_poly.pdbx_seq_one_letter_code
_entity_poly.pdbx_strand_id
1 'polypeptide(L)'
;MIAILSNLMNAKRWAHASPSFLQFDLGDPAASGRGACVRAIEEAAAYVARGHRDIITELTGLTFSEVIFTGGAGRGRLWPQIMADVLGVPVHIPAVTESSALGAAICAGAGAGVYSDLLELRPGLRRRTATFEPDQAATAAYDEQYAAWREIYRRMLEITDDGLLNPLWRAAGA
;
A
#
# COMPACT_ATOMS: atom_id res chain seq x y z
N MET A 1 14.79 -6.07 -8.85
CA MET A 1 13.53 -6.69 -9.32
C MET A 1 12.39 -5.73 -9.05
N ILE A 2 11.40 -5.66 -9.95
CA ILE A 2 10.20 -4.81 -9.82
C ILE A 2 8.96 -5.71 -9.91
N ALA A 3 8.02 -5.55 -8.97
CA ALA A 3 6.72 -6.20 -9.05
C ALA A 3 5.64 -5.19 -9.49
N ILE A 4 4.77 -5.63 -10.39
CA ILE A 4 3.55 -4.93 -10.79
C ILE A 4 2.37 -5.76 -10.30
N LEU A 5 1.93 -5.50 -9.09
CA LEU A 5 0.79 -6.16 -8.44
C LEU A 5 -0.11 -5.07 -7.85
N SER A 6 -0.58 -4.17 -8.70
CA SER A 6 -1.08 -2.88 -8.28
C SER A 6 -2.59 -2.76 -8.33
N ASN A 7 -3.12 -2.03 -7.36
CA ASN A 7 -4.51 -1.60 -7.31
C ASN A 7 -4.70 -0.13 -7.75
N LEU A 8 -3.70 0.52 -8.35
CA LEU A 8 -3.88 1.82 -8.99
C LEU A 8 -4.63 1.61 -10.29
N MET A 9 -5.91 1.86 -10.28
CA MET A 9 -6.77 1.69 -11.45
C MET A 9 -6.52 2.76 -12.51
N ASN A 10 -6.61 2.33 -13.77
CA ASN A 10 -6.85 3.26 -14.85
C ASN A 10 -8.30 3.77 -14.76
N ALA A 11 -8.46 5.05 -14.42
CA ALA A 11 -9.78 5.66 -14.25
C ALA A 11 -10.62 5.68 -15.54
N LYS A 12 -9.98 5.60 -16.72
CA LYS A 12 -10.67 5.58 -18.00
C LYS A 12 -11.31 4.24 -18.32
N ARG A 13 -10.69 3.14 -17.91
CA ARG A 13 -11.12 1.78 -18.25
C ARG A 13 -11.39 0.91 -17.02
N TRP A 14 -11.24 1.43 -15.83
CA TRP A 14 -11.50 0.70 -14.58
C TRP A 14 -10.81 -0.67 -14.53
N ALA A 15 -9.58 -0.71 -15.00
CA ALA A 15 -8.77 -1.92 -15.03
C ALA A 15 -7.44 -1.71 -14.31
N HIS A 16 -6.91 -2.79 -13.73
CA HIS A 16 -5.57 -2.83 -13.18
C HIS A 16 -4.59 -3.37 -14.23
N ALA A 17 -3.32 -2.97 -14.13
CA ALA A 17 -2.27 -3.55 -14.95
C ALA A 17 -2.13 -5.06 -14.70
N SER A 18 -1.63 -5.78 -15.69
CA SER A 18 -1.35 -7.21 -15.56
C SER A 18 -0.30 -7.48 -14.47
N PRO A 19 -0.51 -8.47 -13.58
CA PRO A 19 0.48 -8.86 -12.60
C PRO A 19 1.78 -9.30 -13.28
N SER A 20 2.91 -8.75 -12.86
CA SER A 20 4.20 -9.01 -13.50
C SER A 20 5.36 -8.86 -12.53
N PHE A 21 6.43 -9.62 -12.78
CA PHE A 21 7.75 -9.38 -12.23
C PHE A 21 8.71 -9.02 -13.36
N LEU A 22 9.48 -7.96 -13.17
CA LEU A 22 10.39 -7.40 -14.15
C LEU A 22 11.80 -7.27 -13.57
N GLN A 23 12.79 -7.17 -14.46
CA GLN A 23 14.20 -6.97 -14.11
C GLN A 23 14.76 -8.10 -13.23
N PHE A 24 14.62 -9.34 -13.71
CA PHE A 24 15.35 -10.47 -13.14
C PHE A 24 16.84 -10.33 -13.49
N ASP A 25 17.69 -10.40 -12.47
CA ASP A 25 19.13 -10.50 -12.65
C ASP A 25 19.52 -11.99 -12.73
N LEU A 26 19.86 -12.43 -13.92
CA LEU A 26 20.24 -13.82 -14.16
C LEU A 26 21.67 -14.14 -13.66
N GLY A 27 22.49 -13.10 -13.44
CA GLY A 27 23.85 -13.23 -12.91
C GLY A 27 23.90 -13.26 -11.39
N ASP A 28 22.86 -12.75 -10.70
CA ASP A 28 22.75 -12.74 -9.23
C ASP A 28 21.45 -13.42 -8.75
N PRO A 29 21.53 -14.71 -8.38
CA PRO A 29 20.38 -15.43 -7.84
C PRO A 29 19.81 -14.83 -6.54
N ALA A 30 20.63 -14.09 -5.75
CA ALA A 30 20.17 -13.43 -4.55
C ALA A 30 19.25 -12.25 -4.89
N ALA A 31 19.57 -11.49 -5.95
CA ALA A 31 18.76 -10.37 -6.46
C ALA A 31 17.48 -10.84 -7.19
N SER A 32 17.35 -12.13 -7.51
CA SER A 32 16.22 -12.69 -8.27
C SER A 32 15.57 -13.91 -7.63
N GLY A 33 15.98 -14.27 -6.41
CA GLY A 33 15.43 -15.39 -5.66
C GLY A 33 14.06 -15.08 -5.03
N ARG A 34 13.49 -16.08 -4.36
CA ARG A 34 12.17 -15.98 -3.70
C ARG A 34 12.07 -14.81 -2.73
N GLY A 35 13.14 -14.54 -1.97
CA GLY A 35 13.19 -13.41 -1.04
C GLY A 35 13.08 -12.07 -1.77
N ALA A 36 13.74 -11.92 -2.91
CA ALA A 36 13.64 -10.73 -3.74
C ALA A 36 12.24 -10.56 -4.33
N CYS A 37 11.57 -11.66 -4.73
CA CYS A 37 10.17 -11.61 -5.18
C CYS A 37 9.24 -11.14 -4.06
N VAL A 38 9.36 -11.68 -2.85
CA VAL A 38 8.54 -11.26 -1.71
C VAL A 38 8.77 -9.77 -1.39
N ARG A 39 10.03 -9.34 -1.32
CA ARG A 39 10.36 -7.93 -1.09
C ARG A 39 9.78 -7.02 -2.18
N ALA A 40 9.88 -7.40 -3.45
CA ALA A 40 9.31 -6.62 -4.56
C ALA A 40 7.78 -6.50 -4.47
N ILE A 41 7.08 -7.51 -3.95
CA ILE A 41 5.63 -7.46 -3.67
C ILE A 41 5.34 -6.45 -2.56
N GLU A 42 6.08 -6.47 -1.46
CA GLU A 42 5.90 -5.55 -0.34
C GLU A 42 6.19 -4.09 -0.77
N GLU A 43 7.23 -3.88 -1.58
CA GLU A 43 7.57 -2.58 -2.17
C GLU A 43 6.48 -2.10 -3.13
N ALA A 44 5.97 -2.97 -4.02
CA ALA A 44 4.87 -2.62 -4.92
C ALA A 44 3.62 -2.18 -4.16
N ALA A 45 3.27 -2.86 -3.05
CA ALA A 45 2.15 -2.47 -2.20
C ALA A 45 2.37 -1.10 -1.53
N ALA A 46 3.60 -0.80 -1.11
CA ALA A 46 3.96 0.51 -0.57
C ALA A 46 3.90 1.61 -1.63
N TYR A 47 4.32 1.34 -2.87
CA TYR A 47 4.18 2.28 -3.99
C TYR A 47 2.71 2.55 -4.34
N VAL A 48 1.85 1.54 -4.26
CA VAL A 48 0.40 1.72 -4.42
C VAL A 48 -0.17 2.64 -3.33
N ALA A 49 0.21 2.41 -2.07
CA ALA A 49 -0.21 3.26 -0.96
C ALA A 49 0.25 4.72 -1.15
N ARG A 50 1.51 4.91 -1.60
CA ARG A 50 2.05 6.23 -1.95
C ARG A 50 1.27 6.87 -3.09
N GLY A 51 0.96 6.13 -4.14
CA GLY A 51 0.16 6.61 -5.27
C GLY A 51 -1.24 7.06 -4.87
N HIS A 52 -1.90 6.31 -3.98
CA HIS A 52 -3.21 6.71 -3.43
C HIS A 52 -3.10 7.97 -2.56
N ARG A 53 -2.08 8.07 -1.71
CA ARG A 53 -1.80 9.28 -0.92
C ARG A 53 -1.62 10.50 -1.83
N ASP A 54 -0.83 10.37 -2.89
CA ASP A 54 -0.56 11.47 -3.82
C ASP A 54 -1.86 11.92 -4.52
N ILE A 55 -2.71 10.99 -4.94
CA ILE A 55 -4.03 11.28 -5.52
C ILE A 55 -4.94 12.00 -4.51
N ILE A 56 -5.00 11.53 -3.27
CA ILE A 56 -5.81 12.17 -2.23
C ILE A 56 -5.30 13.59 -1.95
N THR A 57 -3.98 13.76 -1.84
CA THR A 57 -3.37 15.08 -1.64
C THR A 57 -3.68 16.03 -2.80
N GLU A 58 -3.57 15.56 -4.05
CA GLU A 58 -3.89 16.35 -5.23
C GLU A 58 -5.36 16.79 -5.26
N LEU A 59 -6.28 15.88 -4.93
CA LEU A 59 -7.72 16.15 -4.97
C LEU A 59 -8.22 17.02 -3.81
N THR A 60 -7.60 16.92 -2.63
CA THR A 60 -8.14 17.49 -1.39
C THR A 60 -7.25 18.57 -0.76
N GLY A 61 -5.99 18.64 -1.16
CA GLY A 61 -4.97 19.46 -0.50
C GLY A 61 -4.53 18.94 0.87
N LEU A 62 -5.07 17.80 1.33
CA LEU A 62 -4.70 17.21 2.62
C LEU A 62 -3.32 16.56 2.55
N THR A 63 -2.53 16.78 3.60
CA THR A 63 -1.23 16.12 3.81
C THR A 63 -1.30 15.18 5.00
N PHE A 64 -0.50 14.13 4.96
CA PHE A 64 -0.48 13.11 6.00
C PHE A 64 0.89 13.11 6.67
N SER A 65 0.91 13.26 7.99
CA SER A 65 2.13 13.26 8.81
C SER A 65 2.44 11.92 9.46
N GLU A 66 1.52 10.96 9.40
CA GLU A 66 1.66 9.62 9.95
C GLU A 66 0.70 8.66 9.26
N VAL A 67 0.99 7.37 9.32
CA VAL A 67 0.13 6.31 8.80
C VAL A 67 -0.09 5.23 9.85
N ILE A 68 -1.31 4.73 9.95
CA ILE A 68 -1.63 3.53 10.75
C ILE A 68 -1.67 2.34 9.80
N PHE A 69 -0.79 1.35 10.04
CA PHE A 69 -0.69 0.13 9.26
C PHE A 69 -1.19 -1.06 10.08
N THR A 70 -2.22 -1.74 9.61
CA THR A 70 -2.98 -2.72 10.37
C THR A 70 -3.23 -3.98 9.55
N GLY A 71 -3.83 -4.99 10.18
CA GLY A 71 -4.06 -6.30 9.57
C GLY A 71 -2.85 -7.23 9.72
N GLY A 72 -2.91 -8.39 9.06
CA GLY A 72 -1.85 -9.41 9.11
C GLY A 72 -0.48 -8.92 8.68
N ALA A 73 -0.44 -8.01 7.73
CA ALA A 73 0.78 -7.39 7.21
C ALA A 73 1.54 -6.58 8.28
N GLY A 74 0.84 -5.97 9.24
CA GLY A 74 1.44 -5.22 10.34
C GLY A 74 2.14 -6.08 11.40
N ARG A 75 2.02 -7.40 11.36
CA ARG A 75 2.67 -8.30 12.32
C ARG A 75 4.16 -8.51 12.06
N GLY A 76 4.61 -8.30 10.81
CA GLY A 76 6.02 -8.36 10.43
C GLY A 76 6.74 -7.05 10.73
N ARG A 77 8.08 -7.07 10.60
CA ARG A 77 8.90 -5.86 10.76
C ARG A 77 9.30 -5.25 9.42
N LEU A 78 9.46 -6.06 8.39
CA LEU A 78 9.99 -5.61 7.11
C LEU A 78 8.99 -4.71 6.37
N TRP A 79 7.77 -5.18 6.18
CA TRP A 79 6.78 -4.45 5.41
C TRP A 79 6.38 -3.09 6.03
N PRO A 80 6.14 -2.97 7.37
CA PRO A 80 5.93 -1.65 7.97
C PRO A 80 7.12 -0.70 7.82
N GLN A 81 8.37 -1.20 7.86
CA GLN A 81 9.55 -0.37 7.62
C GLN A 81 9.61 0.10 6.15
N ILE A 82 9.40 -0.81 5.18
CA ILE A 82 9.31 -0.43 3.75
C ILE A 82 8.22 0.64 3.56
N MET A 83 7.07 0.48 4.21
CA MET A 83 5.98 1.44 4.14
C MET A 83 6.40 2.83 4.68
N ALA A 84 7.09 2.87 5.82
CA ALA A 84 7.60 4.12 6.39
C ALA A 84 8.61 4.80 5.45
N ASP A 85 9.57 4.03 4.93
CA ASP A 85 10.62 4.53 4.04
C ASP A 85 10.06 5.03 2.71
N VAL A 86 9.11 4.31 2.10
CA VAL A 86 8.46 4.69 0.84
C VAL A 86 7.56 5.92 1.00
N LEU A 87 6.86 6.03 2.13
CA LEU A 87 5.95 7.15 2.38
C LEU A 87 6.65 8.37 2.97
N GLY A 88 7.86 8.20 3.54
CA GLY A 88 8.62 9.27 4.19
C GLY A 88 7.94 9.81 5.47
N VAL A 89 7.09 9.01 6.10
CA VAL A 89 6.38 9.36 7.35
C VAL A 89 6.36 8.18 8.31
N PRO A 90 6.24 8.42 9.64
CA PRO A 90 6.10 7.36 10.62
C PRO A 90 4.92 6.44 10.34
N VAL A 91 5.15 5.14 10.48
CA VAL A 91 4.12 4.09 10.39
C VAL A 91 3.88 3.47 11.77
N HIS A 92 2.64 3.50 12.22
CA HIS A 92 2.25 3.00 13.53
C HIS A 92 1.45 1.72 13.43
N ILE A 93 1.77 0.75 14.28
CA ILE A 93 1.01 -0.49 14.43
C ILE A 93 0.07 -0.34 15.62
N PRO A 94 -1.25 -0.45 15.43
CA PRO A 94 -2.19 -0.35 16.53
C PRO A 94 -2.17 -1.59 17.43
N ALA A 95 -2.65 -1.45 18.66
CA ALA A 95 -2.75 -2.57 19.60
C ALA A 95 -3.72 -3.66 19.12
N VAL A 96 -4.77 -3.25 18.41
CA VAL A 96 -5.72 -4.17 17.77
C VAL A 96 -5.42 -4.21 16.28
N THR A 97 -4.88 -5.33 15.81
CA THR A 97 -4.53 -5.51 14.39
C THR A 97 -5.70 -5.98 13.53
N GLU A 98 -6.73 -6.56 14.13
CA GLU A 98 -7.95 -7.01 13.44
C GLU A 98 -8.94 -5.87 13.24
N SER A 99 -8.54 -4.85 12.48
CA SER A 99 -9.28 -3.58 12.35
C SER A 99 -10.67 -3.73 11.74
N SER A 100 -10.87 -4.68 10.81
CA SER A 100 -12.19 -4.93 10.24
C SER A 100 -13.17 -5.48 11.28
N ALA A 101 -12.71 -6.44 12.11
CA ALA A 101 -13.54 -6.99 13.19
C ALA A 101 -13.83 -5.93 14.25
N LEU A 102 -12.82 -5.12 14.61
CA LEU A 102 -13.00 -4.00 15.53
C LEU A 102 -13.99 -2.97 14.98
N GLY A 103 -13.86 -2.59 13.73
CA GLY A 103 -14.78 -1.65 13.08
C GLY A 103 -16.21 -2.18 13.05
N ALA A 104 -16.41 -3.45 12.71
CA ALA A 104 -17.72 -4.09 12.72
C ALA A 104 -18.34 -4.11 14.14
N ALA A 105 -17.55 -4.43 15.17
CA ALA A 105 -17.99 -4.42 16.56
C ALA A 105 -18.38 -3.01 17.03
N ILE A 106 -17.61 -1.99 16.64
CA ILE A 106 -17.90 -0.58 16.95
C ILE A 106 -19.22 -0.15 16.28
N CYS A 107 -19.41 -0.46 15.00
CA CYS A 107 -20.65 -0.15 14.28
C CYS A 107 -21.85 -0.85 14.89
N ALA A 108 -21.72 -2.13 15.25
CA ALA A 108 -22.78 -2.88 15.93
C ALA A 108 -23.13 -2.26 17.30
N GLY A 109 -22.12 -1.88 18.08
CA GLY A 109 -22.31 -1.21 19.37
C GLY A 109 -23.03 0.14 19.25
N ALA A 110 -22.69 0.91 18.22
CA ALA A 110 -23.37 2.17 17.92
C ALA A 110 -24.85 1.93 17.53
N GLY A 111 -25.09 0.95 16.64
CA GLY A 111 -26.44 0.59 16.23
C GLY A 111 -27.32 0.03 17.36
N ALA A 112 -26.70 -0.63 18.34
CA ALA A 112 -27.39 -1.13 19.54
C ALA A 112 -27.51 -0.08 20.67
N GLY A 113 -27.00 1.15 20.48
CA GLY A 113 -27.05 2.21 21.48
C GLY A 113 -26.07 2.02 22.64
N VAL A 114 -25.06 1.16 22.48
CA VAL A 114 -23.98 0.96 23.49
C VAL A 114 -23.04 2.19 23.53
N TYR A 115 -22.82 2.82 22.35
CA TYR A 115 -22.02 4.03 22.22
C TYR A 115 -22.89 5.19 21.74
N SER A 116 -22.88 6.30 22.48
CA SER A 116 -23.62 7.51 22.13
C SER A 116 -22.88 8.32 21.03
N ASP A 117 -21.53 8.30 21.06
CA ASP A 117 -20.67 8.95 20.09
C ASP A 117 -19.45 8.06 19.80
N LEU A 118 -19.23 7.78 18.51
CA LEU A 118 -18.06 7.03 18.06
C LEU A 118 -16.74 7.77 18.35
N LEU A 119 -16.77 9.09 18.48
CA LEU A 119 -15.59 9.89 18.79
C LEU A 119 -15.05 9.64 20.20
N GLU A 120 -15.90 9.20 21.12
CA GLU A 120 -15.50 8.85 22.50
C GLU A 120 -14.55 7.63 22.54
N LEU A 121 -14.58 6.80 21.49
CA LEU A 121 -13.72 5.62 21.39
C LEU A 121 -12.28 5.93 20.90
N ARG A 122 -12.05 7.15 20.37
CA ARG A 122 -10.77 7.55 19.76
C ARG A 122 -9.54 7.32 20.65
N PRO A 123 -9.56 7.62 21.98
CA PRO A 123 -8.38 7.41 22.81
C PRO A 123 -7.95 5.94 22.89
N GLY A 124 -8.90 5.01 23.00
CA GLY A 124 -8.62 3.57 23.03
C GLY A 124 -8.09 3.03 21.70
N LEU A 125 -8.56 3.58 20.58
CA LEU A 125 -8.16 3.18 19.23
C LEU A 125 -6.74 3.67 18.86
N ARG A 126 -6.23 4.70 19.57
CA ARG A 126 -4.89 5.28 19.32
C ARG A 126 -3.74 4.50 19.99
N ARG A 127 -4.03 3.47 20.79
CA ARG A 127 -2.97 2.69 21.42
C ARG A 127 -2.12 2.00 20.38
N ARG A 128 -0.81 2.28 20.38
CA ARG A 128 0.19 1.77 19.45
C ARG A 128 1.04 0.72 20.13
N THR A 129 1.45 -0.33 19.41
CA THR A 129 2.38 -1.37 19.89
C THR A 129 3.77 -1.21 19.30
N ALA A 130 3.87 -0.61 18.13
CA ALA A 130 5.14 -0.31 17.47
C ALA A 130 5.01 0.95 16.62
N THR A 131 6.15 1.58 16.38
CA THR A 131 6.33 2.69 15.43
C THR A 131 7.57 2.40 14.60
N PHE A 132 7.46 2.61 13.30
CA PHE A 132 8.55 2.51 12.33
C PHE A 132 8.79 3.92 11.78
N GLU A 133 9.96 4.46 12.11
CA GLU A 133 10.39 5.76 11.59
C GLU A 133 11.01 5.58 10.21
N PRO A 134 10.81 6.52 9.27
CA PRO A 134 11.45 6.47 7.97
C PRO A 134 12.96 6.68 8.09
N ASP A 135 13.74 5.88 7.38
CA ASP A 135 15.16 6.12 7.16
C ASP A 135 15.34 7.10 5.99
N GLN A 136 15.99 8.24 6.22
CA GLN A 136 16.11 9.30 5.22
C GLN A 136 16.88 8.85 3.95
N ALA A 137 17.90 8.01 4.11
CA ALA A 137 18.66 7.52 2.97
C ALA A 137 17.83 6.52 2.15
N ALA A 138 17.10 5.64 2.84
CA ALA A 138 16.16 4.72 2.19
C ALA A 138 15.02 5.48 1.50
N THR A 139 14.46 6.52 2.13
CA THR A 139 13.41 7.36 1.55
C THR A 139 13.87 8.00 0.23
N ALA A 140 15.06 8.58 0.21
CA ALA A 140 15.63 9.17 -1.01
C ALA A 140 15.80 8.14 -2.13
N ALA A 141 16.29 6.94 -1.80
CA ALA A 141 16.40 5.85 -2.78
C ALA A 141 15.02 5.39 -3.29
N TYR A 142 14.03 5.31 -2.40
CA TYR A 142 12.66 4.96 -2.78
C TYR A 142 11.96 6.05 -3.60
N ASP A 143 12.32 7.31 -3.48
CA ASP A 143 11.79 8.39 -4.34
C ASP A 143 12.12 8.14 -5.81
N GLU A 144 13.38 7.79 -6.10
CA GLU A 144 13.82 7.46 -7.46
C GLU A 144 13.16 6.17 -7.98
N GLN A 145 13.12 5.13 -7.13
CA GLN A 145 12.50 3.85 -7.49
C GLN A 145 10.99 3.99 -7.73
N TYR A 146 10.30 4.77 -6.91
CA TYR A 146 8.88 5.05 -7.08
C TYR A 146 8.59 5.78 -8.39
N ALA A 147 9.38 6.77 -8.76
CA ALA A 147 9.24 7.48 -10.02
C ALA A 147 9.39 6.52 -11.22
N ALA A 148 10.39 5.66 -11.19
CA ALA A 148 10.59 4.63 -12.22
C ALA A 148 9.43 3.62 -12.23
N TRP A 149 9.00 3.14 -11.07
CA TRP A 149 7.87 2.20 -10.94
C TRP A 149 6.57 2.80 -11.50
N ARG A 150 6.28 4.08 -11.22
CA ARG A 150 5.10 4.79 -11.75
C ARG A 150 5.08 4.81 -13.27
N GLU A 151 6.21 5.08 -13.92
CA GLU A 151 6.32 5.10 -15.38
C GLU A 151 6.17 3.69 -15.97
N ILE A 152 6.79 2.67 -15.36
CA ILE A 152 6.63 1.28 -15.77
C ILE A 152 5.17 0.87 -15.64
N TYR A 153 4.54 1.18 -14.50
CA TYR A 153 3.14 0.86 -14.26
C TYR A 153 2.21 1.51 -15.31
N ARG A 154 2.45 2.77 -15.64
CA ARG A 154 1.69 3.48 -16.67
C ARG A 154 1.76 2.76 -18.04
N ARG A 155 2.94 2.31 -18.42
CA ARG A 155 3.14 1.55 -19.68
C ARG A 155 2.52 0.16 -19.63
N MET A 156 2.57 -0.49 -18.49
CA MET A 156 1.89 -1.77 -18.29
C MET A 156 0.37 -1.66 -18.38
N LEU A 157 -0.21 -0.53 -17.96
CA LEU A 157 -1.62 -0.24 -18.19
C LEU A 157 -1.94 -0.12 -19.69
N GLU A 158 -1.11 0.56 -20.48
CA GLU A 158 -1.28 0.69 -21.94
C GLU A 158 -1.29 -0.69 -22.62
N ILE A 159 -0.31 -1.55 -22.31
CA ILE A 159 -0.24 -2.92 -22.84
C ILE A 159 -1.48 -3.74 -22.45
N THR A 160 -1.97 -3.56 -21.22
CA THR A 160 -3.18 -4.23 -20.74
C THR A 160 -4.43 -3.69 -21.44
N ASP A 161 -4.51 -2.39 -21.65
CA ASP A 161 -5.62 -1.72 -22.32
C ASP A 161 -5.70 -2.10 -23.81
N ASP A 162 -4.55 -2.36 -24.46
CA ASP A 162 -4.46 -2.87 -25.82
C ASP A 162 -4.86 -4.36 -25.95
N GLY A 163 -5.15 -5.02 -24.81
CA GLY A 163 -5.59 -6.42 -24.77
C GLY A 163 -4.47 -7.44 -24.96
N LEU A 164 -3.20 -7.02 -24.95
CA LEU A 164 -2.05 -7.91 -25.08
C LEU A 164 -1.78 -8.72 -23.81
N LEU A 165 -2.21 -8.20 -22.65
CA LEU A 165 -2.11 -8.87 -21.36
C LEU A 165 -3.46 -8.82 -20.64
N ASN A 166 -3.74 -9.85 -19.86
CA ASN A 166 -4.94 -9.86 -19.03
C ASN A 166 -4.76 -8.93 -17.83
N PRO A 167 -5.76 -8.09 -17.50
CA PRO A 167 -5.70 -7.27 -16.30
C PRO A 167 -5.74 -8.13 -15.02
N LEU A 168 -5.14 -7.64 -13.94
CA LEU A 168 -5.32 -8.22 -12.61
C LEU A 168 -6.81 -8.23 -12.22
N TRP A 169 -7.48 -7.15 -12.52
CA TRP A 169 -8.92 -6.96 -12.28
C TRP A 169 -9.48 -5.93 -13.26
N ARG A 170 -10.74 -6.09 -13.61
CA ARG A 170 -11.52 -5.16 -14.42
C ARG A 170 -12.91 -5.01 -13.83
N ALA A 171 -13.45 -3.81 -13.82
CA ALA A 171 -14.82 -3.59 -13.41
C ALA A 171 -15.81 -4.30 -14.34
N ALA A 172 -16.91 -4.78 -13.81
CA ALA A 172 -17.96 -5.39 -14.62
C ALA A 172 -18.52 -4.35 -15.61
N GLY A 173 -18.52 -4.70 -16.89
CA GLY A 173 -19.01 -3.83 -17.97
C GLY A 173 -17.99 -2.79 -18.48
N ALA A 174 -16.72 -2.85 -18.00
CA ALA A 174 -15.65 -1.98 -18.51
C ALA A 174 -14.87 -2.64 -19.65
#